data_c885fed93e6fabda1f1ced23b14a793c
#
_entry.id   c885fed93e6fabda1f1ced23b14a793c
#
_cell.length_a   1.000
_cell.length_b   1.000
_cell.length_c   1.000
_cell.angle_alpha   90.00
_cell.angle_beta   90.00
_cell.angle_gamma   90.00
#
_symmetry.space_group_name_H-M   'P 1'
#
loop_
_entity.id
_entity.type
_entity.pdbx_description
1 polymer ?
#
loop_
_entity_poly.entity_id
_entity_poly.type
_entity_poly.pdbx_seq_one_letter_code
_entity_poly.pdbx_strand_id
1 'polypeptide(L)'
;LRKIFNAIESQDVTAINNDEEFIYLREKIDQQIEDMKSNNVIEKFDNIEFNRHAIMAYNKNNGKATIKISTTLGYYYKTNRTDKKSYENIKKQTRYTSEFVYVYDERKFTKNQVTFSVLCPNCGAPLRGLKSKFCEYCGNHVEKINLKIWKMSSYKEDY
;
A
#
# COMPACT_ATOMS: atom_id res chain seq x y z
N LEU A 1 -3.57 3.07 -6.74
CA LEU A 1 -3.68 1.73 -7.34
C LEU A 1 -2.78 1.56 -8.56
N ARG A 2 -2.77 2.52 -9.53
CA ARG A 2 -1.93 2.39 -10.75
C ARG A 2 -0.46 2.14 -10.44
N LYS A 3 0.13 2.88 -9.49
CA LYS A 3 1.53 2.67 -9.07
C LYS A 3 1.77 1.26 -8.51
N ILE A 4 0.79 0.72 -7.78
CA ILE A 4 0.87 -0.64 -7.23
C ILE A 4 0.85 -1.68 -8.36
N PHE A 5 -0.08 -1.54 -9.32
CA PHE A 5 -0.14 -2.44 -10.48
C PHE A 5 1.14 -2.40 -11.31
N ASN A 6 1.68 -1.19 -11.54
CA ASN A 6 2.94 -1.04 -12.25
C ASN A 6 4.12 -1.71 -11.52
N ALA A 7 4.19 -1.58 -10.19
CA ALA A 7 5.22 -2.22 -9.39
C ALA A 7 5.12 -3.76 -9.44
N ILE A 8 3.91 -4.30 -9.36
CA ILE A 8 3.65 -5.75 -9.47
C ILE A 8 4.03 -6.25 -10.88
N GLU A 9 3.61 -5.55 -11.93
CA GLU A 9 3.88 -5.93 -13.31
C GLU A 9 5.36 -5.89 -13.66
N SER A 10 6.05 -4.81 -13.27
CA SER A 10 7.51 -4.65 -13.51
C SER A 10 8.36 -5.46 -12.53
N GLN A 11 7.75 -5.98 -11.46
CA GLN A 11 8.44 -6.61 -10.33
C GLN A 11 9.52 -5.70 -9.72
N ASP A 12 9.24 -4.39 -9.69
CA ASP A 12 10.12 -3.35 -9.17
C ASP A 12 9.37 -2.45 -8.18
N VAL A 13 9.85 -2.42 -6.94
CA VAL A 13 9.28 -1.65 -5.84
C VAL A 13 9.81 -0.22 -5.73
N THR A 14 10.75 0.18 -6.56
CA THR A 14 11.45 1.47 -6.44
C THR A 14 10.48 2.65 -6.36
N ALA A 15 9.46 2.69 -7.24
CA ALA A 15 8.47 3.75 -7.25
C ALA A 15 7.58 3.78 -5.99
N ILE A 16 7.32 2.62 -5.40
CA ILE A 16 6.56 2.48 -4.15
C ILE A 16 7.44 2.86 -2.95
N ASN A 17 8.69 2.44 -2.93
CA ASN A 17 9.60 2.69 -1.81
C ASN A 17 9.98 4.16 -1.67
N ASN A 18 10.01 4.91 -2.76
CA ASN A 18 10.34 6.34 -2.78
C ASN A 18 9.12 7.25 -2.54
N ASP A 19 7.91 6.69 -2.45
CA ASP A 19 6.69 7.46 -2.27
C ASP A 19 6.12 7.28 -0.86
N GLU A 20 6.14 8.35 -0.06
CA GLU A 20 5.65 8.35 1.32
C GLU A 20 4.16 7.95 1.45
N GLU A 21 3.37 8.12 0.40
CA GLU A 21 1.97 7.69 0.35
C GLU A 21 1.81 6.19 0.62
N PHE A 22 2.80 5.38 0.25
CA PHE A 22 2.78 3.92 0.36
C PHE A 22 3.58 3.34 1.52
N ILE A 23 4.04 4.18 2.46
CA ILE A 23 4.93 3.73 3.55
C ILE A 23 4.39 2.54 4.34
N TYR A 24 3.07 2.41 4.48
CA TYR A 24 2.43 1.29 5.19
C TYR A 24 2.25 0.03 4.32
N LEU A 25 2.44 0.14 3.01
CA LEU A 25 2.26 -0.97 2.07
C LEU A 25 3.59 -1.50 1.51
N ARG A 26 4.70 -0.81 1.75
CA ARG A 26 6.01 -1.13 1.17
C ARG A 26 6.38 -2.60 1.39
N GLU A 27 6.41 -3.01 2.64
CA GLU A 27 6.78 -4.38 3.01
C GLU A 27 5.86 -5.42 2.38
N LYS A 28 4.55 -5.17 2.40
CA LYS A 28 3.58 -6.11 1.82
C LYS A 28 3.76 -6.26 0.31
N ILE A 29 3.99 -5.14 -0.40
CA ILE A 29 4.18 -5.17 -1.85
C ILE A 29 5.53 -5.79 -2.20
N ASP A 30 6.57 -5.49 -1.45
CA ASP A 30 7.90 -6.06 -1.60
C ASP A 30 7.87 -7.59 -1.43
N GLN A 31 7.26 -8.07 -0.34
CA GLN A 31 7.08 -9.48 -0.09
C GLN A 31 6.29 -10.18 -1.22
N GLN A 32 5.22 -9.53 -1.70
CA GLN A 32 4.44 -10.08 -2.83
C GLN A 32 5.29 -10.22 -4.09
N ILE A 33 6.13 -9.24 -4.39
CA ILE A 33 7.00 -9.26 -5.57
C ILE A 33 8.11 -10.31 -5.42
N GLU A 34 8.72 -10.44 -4.25
CA GLU A 34 9.71 -11.49 -4.00
C GLU A 34 9.11 -12.90 -4.11
N ASP A 35 7.89 -13.10 -3.61
CA ASP A 35 7.15 -14.36 -3.78
C ASP A 35 6.86 -14.64 -5.26
N MET A 36 6.51 -13.61 -6.04
CA MET A 36 6.29 -13.75 -7.49
C MET A 36 7.57 -14.13 -8.22
N LYS A 37 8.69 -13.48 -7.92
CA LYS A 37 10.01 -13.79 -8.50
C LYS A 37 10.43 -15.23 -8.19
N SER A 38 10.31 -15.63 -6.92
CA SER A 38 10.70 -16.96 -6.43
C SER A 38 9.91 -18.09 -7.10
N ASN A 39 8.65 -17.81 -7.45
CA ASN A 39 7.75 -18.79 -8.08
C ASN A 39 7.61 -18.59 -9.60
N ASN A 40 8.40 -17.73 -10.21
CA ASN A 40 8.31 -17.36 -11.63
C ASN A 40 6.91 -16.92 -12.05
N VAL A 41 6.20 -16.21 -11.17
CA VAL A 41 4.85 -15.68 -11.43
C VAL A 41 4.94 -14.41 -12.25
N ILE A 42 4.09 -14.32 -13.26
CA ILE A 42 3.91 -13.13 -14.11
C ILE A 42 2.49 -12.62 -13.92
N GLU A 43 2.34 -11.33 -13.67
CA GLU A 43 1.06 -10.63 -13.70
C GLU A 43 1.20 -9.37 -14.57
N LYS A 44 0.28 -9.18 -15.52
CA LYS A 44 0.24 -8.01 -16.42
C LYS A 44 -1.14 -7.37 -16.38
N PHE A 45 -1.15 -6.04 -16.44
CA PHE A 45 -2.35 -5.21 -16.35
C PHE A 45 -2.37 -4.20 -17.50
N ASP A 46 -3.05 -4.54 -18.60
CA ASP A 46 -3.11 -3.69 -19.79
C ASP A 46 -4.40 -2.86 -19.82
N ASN A 47 -4.28 -1.64 -20.35
CA ASN A 47 -5.39 -0.73 -20.59
C ASN A 47 -6.28 -0.51 -19.34
N ILE A 48 -5.63 -0.08 -18.24
CA ILE A 48 -6.33 0.19 -16.97
C ILE A 48 -7.15 1.47 -17.09
N GLU A 49 -8.47 1.33 -16.94
CA GLU A 49 -9.44 2.43 -16.92
C GLU A 49 -10.11 2.51 -15.56
N PHE A 50 -10.02 3.68 -14.94
CA PHE A 50 -10.73 3.99 -13.70
C PHE A 50 -12.10 4.59 -14.03
N ASN A 51 -13.18 3.90 -13.67
CA ASN A 51 -14.53 4.28 -14.07
C ASN A 51 -15.23 5.16 -13.04
N ARG A 52 -15.14 4.78 -11.76
CA ARG A 52 -15.84 5.48 -10.69
C ARG A 52 -15.08 5.39 -9.38
N HIS A 53 -15.14 6.50 -8.61
CA HIS A 53 -14.66 6.55 -7.22
C HIS A 53 -15.81 6.97 -6.31
N ALA A 54 -15.92 6.35 -5.15
CA ALA A 54 -16.90 6.71 -4.14
C ALA A 54 -16.31 6.60 -2.74
N ILE A 55 -16.56 7.58 -1.90
CA ILE A 55 -16.22 7.50 -0.48
C ILE A 55 -17.22 6.56 0.18
N MET A 56 -16.71 5.49 0.79
CA MET A 56 -17.50 4.48 1.50
C MET A 56 -17.65 4.81 2.98
N ALA A 57 -16.60 5.35 3.57
CA ALA A 57 -16.57 5.70 4.97
C ALA A 57 -15.54 6.80 5.24
N TYR A 58 -15.84 7.65 6.20
CA TYR A 58 -14.90 8.60 6.78
C TYR A 58 -15.02 8.56 8.29
N ASN A 59 -13.90 8.46 8.98
CA ASN A 59 -13.84 8.50 10.44
C ASN A 59 -12.72 9.43 10.88
N LYS A 60 -12.99 10.23 11.92
CA LYS A 60 -12.01 11.12 12.52
C LYS A 60 -12.03 10.93 14.04
N ASN A 61 -11.00 10.29 14.57
CA ASN A 61 -10.93 9.96 15.99
C ASN A 61 -9.46 9.83 16.45
N ASN A 62 -9.20 10.15 17.72
CA ASN A 62 -7.91 9.93 18.40
C ASN A 62 -6.68 10.40 17.61
N GLY A 63 -6.73 11.60 17.04
CA GLY A 63 -5.58 12.21 16.35
C GLY A 63 -5.37 11.73 14.91
N LYS A 64 -6.21 10.80 14.40
CA LYS A 64 -6.18 10.33 13.02
C LYS A 64 -7.51 10.48 12.31
N ALA A 65 -7.46 10.64 11.01
CA ALA A 65 -8.60 10.49 10.12
C ALA A 65 -8.36 9.28 9.21
N THR A 66 -9.40 8.52 8.95
CA THR A 66 -9.39 7.42 7.99
C THR A 66 -10.47 7.63 6.94
N ILE A 67 -10.17 7.28 5.69
CA ILE A 67 -11.12 7.32 4.59
C ILE A 67 -11.05 6.00 3.83
N LYS A 68 -12.22 5.42 3.52
CA LYS A 68 -12.34 4.27 2.64
C LYS A 68 -12.92 4.70 1.31
N ILE A 69 -12.24 4.37 0.23
CA ILE A 69 -12.63 4.72 -1.13
C ILE A 69 -12.85 3.43 -1.92
N SER A 70 -14.05 3.29 -2.48
CA SER A 70 -14.35 2.27 -3.47
C SER A 70 -14.02 2.80 -4.86
N THR A 71 -13.26 2.03 -5.63
CA THR A 71 -12.86 2.37 -7.01
C THR A 71 -13.26 1.24 -7.92
N THR A 72 -14.11 1.50 -8.92
CA THR A 72 -14.39 0.56 -10.00
C THR A 72 -13.44 0.82 -11.17
N LEU A 73 -12.89 -0.23 -11.71
CA LEU A 73 -11.95 -0.16 -12.83
C LEU A 73 -12.06 -1.38 -13.73
N GLY A 74 -11.60 -1.21 -14.97
CA GLY A 74 -11.50 -2.28 -15.94
C GLY A 74 -10.09 -2.37 -16.50
N TYR A 75 -9.61 -3.59 -16.77
CA TYR A 75 -8.30 -3.85 -17.38
C TYR A 75 -8.27 -5.22 -18.04
N TYR A 76 -7.36 -5.42 -18.98
CA TYR A 76 -7.00 -6.76 -19.43
C TYR A 76 -5.95 -7.33 -18.47
N TYR A 77 -6.10 -8.60 -18.14
CA TYR A 77 -5.25 -9.25 -17.14
C TYR A 77 -4.68 -10.54 -17.68
N LYS A 78 -3.37 -10.68 -17.60
CA LYS A 78 -2.65 -11.89 -17.96
C LYS A 78 -1.82 -12.39 -16.80
N THR A 79 -1.91 -13.67 -16.53
CA THR A 79 -1.09 -14.32 -15.50
C THR A 79 -0.80 -15.77 -15.87
N ASN A 80 0.31 -16.29 -15.38
CA ASN A 80 0.63 -17.72 -15.41
C ASN A 80 0.28 -18.45 -14.11
N ARG A 81 -0.36 -17.75 -13.15
CA ARG A 81 -0.84 -18.37 -11.92
C ARG A 81 -1.96 -19.35 -12.19
N THR A 82 -1.93 -20.51 -11.52
CA THR A 82 -2.95 -21.55 -11.64
C THR A 82 -4.22 -21.25 -10.84
N ASP A 83 -4.11 -20.43 -9.80
CA ASP A 83 -5.19 -20.02 -8.89
C ASP A 83 -5.96 -18.77 -9.36
N LYS A 84 -5.53 -18.15 -10.47
CA LYS A 84 -6.17 -16.97 -11.06
C LYS A 84 -6.49 -17.17 -12.52
N LYS A 85 -7.59 -16.57 -12.98
CA LYS A 85 -8.00 -16.58 -14.39
C LYS A 85 -7.43 -15.36 -15.12
N SER A 86 -6.85 -15.58 -16.31
CA SER A 86 -6.49 -14.51 -17.24
C SER A 86 -7.73 -13.96 -17.98
N TYR A 87 -7.69 -12.66 -18.30
CA TYR A 87 -8.72 -11.92 -19.03
C TYR A 87 -8.05 -11.15 -20.18
N GLU A 88 -7.50 -11.87 -21.17
CA GLU A 88 -6.73 -11.28 -22.26
C GLU A 88 -7.60 -10.71 -23.39
N ASN A 89 -8.78 -11.31 -23.64
CA ASN A 89 -9.69 -10.93 -24.73
C ASN A 89 -10.94 -10.19 -24.25
N ILE A 90 -11.21 -10.21 -22.95
CA ILE A 90 -12.37 -9.56 -22.33
C ILE A 90 -11.85 -8.72 -21.16
N LYS A 91 -12.20 -7.44 -21.14
CA LYS A 91 -11.80 -6.55 -20.06
C LYS A 91 -12.43 -7.00 -18.75
N LYS A 92 -11.59 -7.37 -17.77
CA LYS A 92 -12.01 -7.65 -16.40
C LYS A 92 -12.58 -6.36 -15.80
N GLN A 93 -13.82 -6.40 -15.34
CA GLN A 93 -14.43 -5.32 -14.55
C GLN A 93 -14.39 -5.72 -13.10
N THR A 94 -13.87 -4.84 -12.25
CA THR A 94 -13.69 -5.14 -10.84
C THR A 94 -13.78 -3.89 -9.98
N ARG A 95 -13.79 -4.09 -8.66
CA ARG A 95 -13.82 -3.04 -7.66
C ARG A 95 -12.67 -3.25 -6.67
N TYR A 96 -12.07 -2.16 -6.28
CA TYR A 96 -11.10 -2.13 -5.19
C TYR A 96 -11.58 -1.22 -4.08
N THR A 97 -11.47 -1.67 -2.85
CA THR A 97 -11.58 -0.82 -1.66
C THR A 97 -10.18 -0.48 -1.18
N SER A 98 -9.89 0.82 -1.09
CA SER A 98 -8.63 1.36 -0.57
C SER A 98 -8.90 2.15 0.70
N GLU A 99 -8.06 1.96 1.72
CA GLU A 99 -8.11 2.72 2.96
C GLU A 99 -6.90 3.64 3.07
N PHE A 100 -7.16 4.88 3.46
CA PHE A 100 -6.14 5.90 3.68
C PHE A 100 -6.23 6.42 5.10
N VAL A 101 -5.07 6.77 5.64
CA VAL A 101 -4.91 7.33 6.99
C VAL A 101 -4.17 8.66 6.92
N TYR A 102 -4.66 9.63 7.68
CA TYR A 102 -4.02 10.92 7.90
C TYR A 102 -3.90 11.19 9.40
N VAL A 103 -2.72 11.50 9.89
CA VAL A 103 -2.48 11.83 11.29
C VAL A 103 -2.46 13.34 11.46
N TYR A 104 -3.47 13.89 12.13
CA TYR A 104 -3.60 15.33 12.38
C TYR A 104 -3.12 15.77 13.77
N ASP A 105 -3.09 14.86 14.75
CA ASP A 105 -2.56 15.12 16.11
C ASP A 105 -1.79 13.90 16.63
N GLU A 106 -0.46 13.98 16.54
CA GLU A 106 0.45 12.92 16.97
C GLU A 106 0.38 12.63 18.48
N ARG A 107 0.03 13.64 19.28
CA ARG A 107 0.01 13.53 20.76
C ARG A 107 -1.11 12.60 21.24
N LYS A 108 -2.19 12.49 20.45
CA LYS A 108 -3.32 11.59 20.70
C LYS A 108 -3.08 10.17 20.18
N PHE A 109 -1.98 9.98 19.46
CA PHE A 109 -1.57 8.69 18.95
C PHE A 109 -0.86 7.93 20.08
N THR A 110 -1.59 7.20 20.92
CA THR A 110 -1.01 6.43 22.01
C THR A 110 -0.30 5.17 21.48
N LYS A 111 0.81 4.80 22.16
CA LYS A 111 1.69 3.67 21.80
C LYS A 111 0.96 2.34 21.57
N ASN A 112 -0.23 2.17 22.13
CA ASN A 112 -1.00 0.91 22.04
C ASN A 112 -1.95 0.84 20.83
N GLN A 113 -2.05 1.89 20.02
CA GLN A 113 -2.91 1.95 18.84
C GLN A 113 -2.12 1.90 17.52
N VAL A 114 -0.83 1.60 17.57
CA VAL A 114 -0.01 1.47 16.37
C VAL A 114 -0.34 0.14 15.69
N THR A 115 -1.44 0.11 14.98
CA THR A 115 -1.76 -0.98 14.03
C THR A 115 -0.86 -0.91 12.78
N PHE A 116 -0.04 0.13 12.68
CA PHE A 116 0.86 0.38 11.56
C PHE A 116 2.29 0.41 12.08
N SER A 117 2.96 -0.72 12.01
CA SER A 117 4.40 -0.80 12.29
C SER A 117 5.15 -0.10 11.16
N VAL A 118 5.68 1.08 11.44
CA VAL A 118 6.68 1.66 10.55
C VAL A 118 7.98 0.94 10.83
N LEU A 119 8.50 0.27 9.85
CA LEU A 119 9.75 -0.46 9.97
C LEU A 119 10.93 0.43 9.62
N CYS A 120 12.06 0.18 10.25
CA CYS A 120 13.31 0.80 9.91
C CYS A 120 13.75 0.37 8.50
N PRO A 121 14.02 1.32 7.58
CA PRO A 121 14.40 0.97 6.21
C PRO A 121 15.75 0.24 6.12
N ASN A 122 16.54 0.30 7.20
CA ASN A 122 17.86 -0.35 7.22
C ASN A 122 17.85 -1.76 7.84
N CYS A 123 17.11 -1.98 8.93
CA CYS A 123 17.16 -3.25 9.66
C CYS A 123 15.81 -3.96 9.79
N GLY A 124 14.73 -3.38 9.24
CA GLY A 124 13.39 -3.94 9.32
C GLY A 124 12.75 -3.93 10.71
N ALA A 125 13.44 -3.44 11.75
CA ALA A 125 12.89 -3.41 13.10
C ALA A 125 11.75 -2.39 13.24
N PRO A 126 10.72 -2.66 14.06
CA PRO A 126 9.62 -1.72 14.27
C PRO A 126 10.10 -0.46 14.97
N LEU A 127 9.78 0.70 14.40
CA LEU A 127 10.08 1.99 15.00
C LEU A 127 9.05 2.32 16.09
N ARG A 128 9.51 2.44 17.32
CA ARG A 128 8.65 2.70 18.49
C ARG A 128 8.11 4.11 18.59
N GLY A 129 8.50 5.00 17.70
CA GLY A 129 8.03 6.40 17.73
C GLY A 129 8.22 7.08 16.38
N LEU A 130 7.20 7.81 15.96
CA LEU A 130 7.20 8.63 14.75
C LEU A 130 8.17 9.83 14.80
N LYS A 131 8.75 10.08 15.96
CA LYS A 131 9.69 11.21 16.22
C LYS A 131 11.14 10.79 16.37
N SER A 132 11.42 9.49 16.39
CA SER A 132 12.79 9.02 16.51
C SER A 132 13.60 9.45 15.29
N LYS A 133 14.68 10.15 15.49
CA LYS A 133 15.64 10.49 14.43
C LYS A 133 16.55 9.31 14.08
N PHE A 134 16.60 8.32 14.94
CA PHE A 134 17.47 7.16 14.84
C PHE A 134 16.70 5.91 15.22
N CYS A 135 16.99 4.81 14.54
CA CYS A 135 16.45 3.51 14.88
C CYS A 135 17.06 3.03 16.22
N GLU A 136 16.22 2.64 17.18
CA GLU A 136 16.66 2.14 18.48
C GLU A 136 17.44 0.81 18.39
N TYR A 137 17.28 0.08 17.27
CA TYR A 137 17.91 -1.23 17.08
C TYR A 137 19.22 -1.20 16.30
N CYS A 138 19.32 -0.41 15.24
CA CYS A 138 20.52 -0.36 14.39
C CYS A 138 21.24 0.98 14.43
N GLY A 139 20.71 1.98 15.13
CA GLY A 139 21.31 3.32 15.26
C GLY A 139 21.27 4.16 13.97
N ASN A 140 20.80 3.64 12.85
CA ASN A 140 20.74 4.40 11.61
C ASN A 140 19.73 5.55 11.69
N HIS A 141 20.06 6.62 10.98
CA HIS A 141 19.17 7.78 10.84
C HIS A 141 17.88 7.35 10.11
N VAL A 142 16.74 7.68 10.72
CA VAL A 142 15.41 7.45 10.14
C VAL A 142 14.86 8.79 9.70
N GLU A 143 14.53 8.91 8.42
CA GLU A 143 13.87 10.11 7.93
C GLU A 143 12.53 10.32 8.64
N LYS A 144 12.25 11.57 9.00
CA LYS A 144 10.97 11.92 9.61
C LYS A 144 9.84 11.61 8.64
N ILE A 145 8.94 10.71 9.05
CA ILE A 145 7.73 10.45 8.28
C ILE A 145 6.88 11.71 8.26
N ASN A 146 6.55 12.17 7.08
CA ASN A 146 5.60 13.26 6.92
C ASN A 146 4.20 12.77 7.29
N LEU A 147 3.72 13.12 8.47
CA LEU A 147 2.38 12.74 8.95
C LEU A 147 1.26 13.57 8.33
N LYS A 148 1.61 14.69 7.69
CA LYS A 148 0.64 15.63 7.11
C LYS A 148 0.27 15.32 5.66
N ILE A 149 0.36 14.05 5.27
CA ILE A 149 -0.13 13.54 3.99
C ILE A 149 -1.00 12.30 4.23
N TRP A 150 -1.96 12.08 3.37
CA TRP A 150 -2.73 10.84 3.34
C TRP A 150 -1.83 9.67 2.92
N LYS A 151 -1.86 8.58 3.67
CA LYS A 151 -1.10 7.36 3.39
C LYS A 151 -2.05 6.20 3.16
N MET A 152 -1.85 5.47 2.10
CA MET A 152 -2.62 4.25 1.86
C MET A 152 -2.19 3.18 2.87
N SER A 153 -3.15 2.70 3.65
CA SER A 153 -2.93 1.67 4.68
C SER A 153 -3.32 0.28 4.20
N SER A 154 -4.27 0.20 3.30
CA SER A 154 -4.67 -1.07 2.69
C SER A 154 -5.33 -0.89 1.34
N TYR A 155 -5.29 -1.93 0.53
CA TYR A 155 -6.12 -2.09 -0.65
C TYR A 155 -6.55 -3.55 -0.77
N LYS A 156 -7.73 -3.76 -1.32
CA LYS A 156 -8.31 -5.09 -1.53
C LYS A 156 -9.19 -5.06 -2.77
N GLU A 157 -9.07 -6.10 -3.59
CA GLU A 157 -10.03 -6.37 -4.65
C GLU A 157 -11.31 -6.94 -4.02
N ASP A 158 -12.46 -6.36 -4.37
CA ASP A 158 -13.77 -6.84 -3.94
C ASP A 158 -14.36 -7.68 -5.08
N TYR A 159 -14.80 -8.87 -4.75
CA TYR A 159 -15.43 -9.80 -5.69
C TYR A 159 -16.93 -9.52 -5.81
#